data_31be7adf4258a0a6762879877cd77a9d
#
_entry.id   31be7adf4258a0a6762879877cd77a9d
#
_cell.length_a   1.000
_cell.length_b   1.000
_cell.length_c   1.000
_cell.angle_alpha   90.00
_cell.angle_beta   90.00
_cell.angle_gamma   90.00
#
_symmetry.space_group_name_H-M   'P 1'
#
loop_
_entity.id
_entity.type
_entity.pdbx_description
1 polymer ?
#
loop_
_entity_poly.entity_id
_entity_poly.type
_entity_poly.pdbx_seq_one_letter_code
_entity_poly.pdbx_strand_id
1 'polypeptide(L)'
;MKDILSYESDIWSCADLLISSGIKQSKFPDYMMPFFALIMLEGRMRNEMADIEASEGLTRENNLQEFIEAFRDRECGYNDYIVREGKTLSTICNNDKTFEQDFRSYLAGFDGTLKELLGIERGTDDSKYLNLDGMVAELRKKGILMQYITQWSQIDLSHYNNSEITTLEEHIKRKWADISAETAGEQYTPEDIISLIAEIVAAKIDISTDDFVHIYDPTCGGAN
;
A
#
# COMPACT_ATOMS: atom_id res chain seq x y z
N MET A 1 13.66 -14.00 8.39
CA MET A 1 12.72 -13.07 7.73
C MET A 1 11.41 -13.84 7.56
N LYS A 2 10.27 -13.28 7.91
CA LYS A 2 8.95 -13.90 7.72
C LYS A 2 8.67 -13.90 6.21
N ASP A 3 8.13 -14.97 5.66
CA ASP A 3 7.71 -14.97 4.25
C ASP A 3 6.62 -13.90 4.07
N ILE A 4 6.70 -13.08 3.01
CA ILE A 4 5.75 -12.01 2.75
C ILE A 4 4.32 -12.54 2.62
N LEU A 5 4.14 -13.73 2.04
CA LEU A 5 2.82 -14.36 1.92
C LEU A 5 2.21 -14.75 3.27
N SER A 6 3.01 -14.79 4.35
CA SER A 6 2.47 -15.01 5.70
C SER A 6 1.56 -13.87 6.18
N TYR A 7 1.67 -12.67 5.59
CA TYR A 7 0.75 -11.56 5.86
C TYR A 7 -0.61 -11.71 5.17
N GLU A 8 -0.78 -12.67 4.27
CA GLU A 8 -2.08 -12.92 3.66
C GLU A 8 -3.18 -13.12 4.72
N SER A 9 -2.93 -13.94 5.74
CA SER A 9 -3.91 -14.17 6.81
C SER A 9 -4.23 -12.91 7.59
N ASP A 10 -3.24 -12.04 7.84
CA ASP A 10 -3.42 -10.79 8.57
C ASP A 10 -4.26 -9.80 7.75
N ILE A 11 -4.02 -9.73 6.44
CA ILE A 11 -4.80 -8.92 5.50
C ILE A 11 -6.25 -9.44 5.41
N TRP A 12 -6.44 -10.77 5.39
CA TRP A 12 -7.80 -11.36 5.39
C TRP A 12 -8.54 -11.11 6.70
N SER A 13 -7.85 -10.99 7.82
CA SER A 13 -8.46 -10.58 9.08
C SER A 13 -9.05 -9.16 9.00
N CYS A 14 -8.47 -8.27 8.17
CA CYS A 14 -9.08 -6.98 7.87
C CYS A 14 -10.40 -7.15 7.09
N ALA A 15 -10.46 -8.09 6.14
CA ALA A 15 -11.68 -8.40 5.39
C ALA A 15 -12.80 -8.92 6.30
N ASP A 16 -12.49 -9.71 7.31
CA ASP A 16 -13.47 -10.23 8.28
C ASP A 16 -14.17 -9.10 9.06
N LEU A 17 -13.45 -8.03 9.38
CA LEU A 17 -14.05 -6.82 9.97
C LEU A 17 -15.03 -6.14 9.01
N LEU A 18 -14.73 -6.10 7.72
CA LEU A 18 -15.63 -5.55 6.70
C LEU A 18 -16.90 -6.39 6.59
N ILE A 19 -16.78 -7.72 6.57
CA ILE A 19 -17.92 -8.64 6.55
C ILE A 19 -18.83 -8.41 7.77
N SER A 20 -18.24 -8.41 8.96
CA SER A 20 -18.97 -8.24 10.21
C SER A 20 -19.70 -6.91 10.32
N SER A 21 -19.22 -5.87 9.61
CA SER A 21 -19.84 -4.55 9.53
C SER A 21 -20.85 -4.41 8.37
N GLY A 22 -21.12 -5.50 7.64
CA GLY A 22 -22.12 -5.55 6.56
C GLY A 22 -21.64 -4.94 5.23
N ILE A 23 -20.32 -4.90 5.00
CA ILE A 23 -19.76 -4.51 3.71
C ILE A 23 -19.72 -5.73 2.81
N LYS A 24 -20.24 -5.59 1.58
CA LYS A 24 -20.26 -6.67 0.60
C LYS A 24 -18.84 -7.01 0.12
N GLN A 25 -18.60 -8.28 -0.18
CA GLN A 25 -17.29 -8.78 -0.65
C GLN A 25 -16.84 -8.10 -1.96
N SER A 26 -17.75 -7.81 -2.87
CA SER A 26 -17.46 -7.06 -4.11
C SER A 26 -16.89 -5.65 -3.89
N LYS A 27 -17.02 -5.12 -2.66
CA LYS A 27 -16.48 -3.82 -2.27
C LYS A 27 -15.14 -3.89 -1.52
N PHE A 28 -14.62 -5.08 -1.26
CA PHE A 28 -13.37 -5.22 -0.50
C PHE A 28 -12.18 -4.48 -1.14
N PRO A 29 -11.96 -4.54 -2.46
CA PRO A 29 -10.87 -3.77 -3.08
C PRO A 29 -10.97 -2.27 -2.76
N ASP A 30 -12.16 -1.68 -2.82
CA ASP A 30 -12.36 -0.25 -2.56
C ASP A 30 -11.94 0.15 -1.13
N TYR A 31 -12.16 -0.75 -0.15
CA TYR A 31 -11.80 -0.52 1.26
C TYR A 31 -10.38 -0.94 1.59
N MET A 32 -9.86 -1.98 0.98
CA MET A 32 -8.58 -2.57 1.38
C MET A 32 -7.39 -1.93 0.65
N MET A 33 -7.51 -1.59 -0.64
CA MET A 33 -6.42 -1.04 -1.42
C MET A 33 -5.87 0.29 -0.87
N PRO A 34 -6.69 1.27 -0.42
CA PRO A 34 -6.17 2.49 0.16
C PRO A 34 -5.33 2.26 1.42
N PHE A 35 -5.73 1.30 2.27
CA PHE A 35 -4.98 0.98 3.48
C PHE A 35 -3.73 0.15 3.20
N PHE A 36 -3.79 -0.73 2.20
CA PHE A 36 -2.61 -1.43 1.72
C PHE A 36 -1.55 -0.45 1.19
N ALA A 37 -1.97 0.53 0.36
CA ALA A 37 -1.08 1.59 -0.11
C ALA A 37 -0.51 2.42 1.06
N LEU A 38 -1.32 2.69 2.08
CA LEU A 38 -0.91 3.46 3.26
C LEU A 38 0.21 2.75 4.04
N ILE A 39 0.06 1.45 4.34
CA ILE A 39 1.09 0.67 5.05
C ILE A 39 2.34 0.46 4.19
N MET A 40 2.19 0.33 2.88
CA MET A 40 3.31 0.24 1.95
C MET A 40 4.15 1.53 1.96
N LEU A 41 3.51 2.69 1.88
CA LEU A 41 4.17 3.99 1.95
C LEU A 41 4.85 4.21 3.30
N GLU A 42 4.17 3.90 4.41
CA GLU A 42 4.77 3.98 5.75
C GLU A 42 5.98 3.06 5.88
N GLY A 43 5.86 1.81 5.40
CA GLY A 43 6.97 0.85 5.41
C GLY A 43 8.19 1.36 4.65
N ARG A 44 7.98 1.91 3.44
CA ARG A 44 9.04 2.51 2.63
C ARG A 44 9.70 3.69 3.35
N MET A 45 8.91 4.62 3.90
CA MET A 45 9.44 5.76 4.64
C MET A 45 10.28 5.32 5.85
N ARG A 46 9.81 4.31 6.59
CA ARG A 46 10.56 3.76 7.74
C ARG A 46 11.87 3.12 7.33
N ASN A 47 11.90 2.42 6.20
CA ASN A 47 13.11 1.82 5.66
C ASN A 47 14.15 2.88 5.28
N GLU A 48 13.72 3.94 4.55
CA GLU A 48 14.60 5.05 4.19
C GLU A 48 15.12 5.82 5.40
N MET A 49 14.29 6.01 6.44
CA MET A 49 14.75 6.62 7.70
C MET A 49 15.82 5.77 8.39
N ALA A 50 15.62 4.46 8.43
CA ALA A 50 16.61 3.54 9.02
C ALA A 50 17.92 3.52 8.21
N ASP A 51 17.84 3.64 6.89
CA ASP A 51 19.05 3.72 6.04
C ASP A 51 19.82 5.03 6.27
N ILE A 52 19.16 6.18 6.40
CA ILE A 52 19.77 7.45 6.74
C ILE A 52 20.48 7.38 8.10
N GLU A 53 19.80 6.82 9.11
CA GLU A 53 20.39 6.63 10.44
C GLU A 53 21.66 5.75 10.39
N ALA A 54 21.62 4.68 9.60
CA ALA A 54 22.73 3.74 9.47
C ALA A 54 23.89 4.26 8.62
N SER A 55 23.61 4.95 7.51
CA SER A 55 24.62 5.37 6.54
C SER A 55 25.21 6.75 6.83
N GLU A 56 24.40 7.68 7.36
CA GLU A 56 24.77 9.07 7.56
C GLU A 56 24.90 9.46 9.05
N GLY A 57 24.42 8.61 9.96
CA GLY A 57 24.43 8.87 11.40
C GLY A 57 23.48 10.00 11.83
N LEU A 58 22.58 10.42 10.94
CA LEU A 58 21.59 11.45 11.22
C LEU A 58 20.37 10.82 11.88
N THR A 59 19.88 11.41 12.95
CA THR A 59 18.64 10.97 13.62
C THR A 59 17.74 12.16 13.91
N ARG A 60 16.48 11.89 14.16
CA ARG A 60 15.50 12.93 14.57
C ARG A 60 15.91 13.64 15.85
N GLU A 61 16.54 12.92 16.77
CA GLU A 61 16.90 13.41 18.10
C GLU A 61 18.15 14.30 18.11
N ASN A 62 19.09 14.07 17.20
CA ASN A 62 20.37 14.79 17.19
C ASN A 62 20.47 15.85 16.07
N ASN A 63 19.91 15.59 14.88
CA ASN A 63 20.06 16.44 13.69
C ASN A 63 18.76 16.54 12.89
N LEU A 64 17.64 16.94 13.51
CA LEU A 64 16.32 16.90 12.89
C LEU A 64 16.25 17.57 11.51
N GLN A 65 16.85 18.75 11.34
CA GLN A 65 16.78 19.49 10.09
C GLN A 65 17.54 18.77 8.98
N GLU A 66 18.75 18.35 9.25
CA GLU A 66 19.60 17.61 8.30
C GLU A 66 18.99 16.24 7.98
N PHE A 67 18.39 15.57 8.96
CA PHE A 67 17.66 14.33 8.76
C PHE A 67 16.48 14.50 7.80
N ILE A 68 15.69 15.57 7.96
CA ILE A 68 14.55 15.87 7.06
C ILE A 68 15.04 16.18 5.65
N GLU A 69 16.14 16.93 5.50
CA GLU A 69 16.73 17.24 4.20
C GLU A 69 17.23 15.98 3.51
N ALA A 70 18.01 15.14 4.18
CA ALA A 70 18.47 13.86 3.67
C ALA A 70 17.29 12.93 3.29
N PHE A 71 16.23 12.92 4.09
CA PHE A 71 15.04 12.13 3.76
C PHE A 71 14.34 12.62 2.50
N ARG A 72 14.22 13.92 2.31
CA ARG A 72 13.58 14.49 1.11
C ARG A 72 14.35 14.18 -0.16
N ASP A 73 15.68 14.12 -0.08
CA ASP A 73 16.57 13.76 -1.21
C ASP A 73 16.39 12.31 -1.68
N ARG A 74 15.74 11.44 -0.86
CA ARG A 74 15.41 10.06 -1.26
C ARG A 74 14.23 9.96 -2.23
N GLU A 75 13.47 11.04 -2.42
CA GLU A 75 12.31 11.10 -3.36
C GLU A 75 11.30 9.96 -3.18
N CYS A 76 11.15 9.44 -1.98
CA CYS A 76 10.25 8.34 -1.66
C CYS A 76 8.84 8.78 -1.22
N GLY A 77 8.54 10.09 -1.38
CA GLY A 77 7.38 10.76 -0.80
C GLY A 77 7.65 11.23 0.63
N TYR A 78 6.77 12.03 1.18
CA TYR A 78 6.99 12.64 2.49
C TYR A 78 5.72 12.65 3.34
N ASN A 79 5.89 12.37 4.63
CA ASN A 79 4.87 12.57 5.64
C ASN A 79 5.49 13.22 6.88
N ASP A 80 5.05 14.44 7.21
CA ASP A 80 5.60 15.22 8.32
C ASP A 80 5.43 14.52 9.69
N TYR A 81 4.30 13.84 9.88
CA TYR A 81 3.97 13.14 11.12
C TYR A 81 4.83 11.89 11.34
N ILE A 82 5.19 11.18 10.27
CA ILE A 82 6.10 10.03 10.31
C ILE A 82 7.54 10.51 10.46
N VAL A 83 8.00 11.37 9.54
CA VAL A 83 9.42 11.73 9.43
C VAL A 83 9.86 12.62 10.58
N ARG A 84 9.09 13.64 10.93
CA ARG A 84 9.45 14.60 11.98
C ARG A 84 9.10 14.09 13.38
N GLU A 85 7.89 13.55 13.57
CA GLU A 85 7.41 13.16 14.89
C GLU A 85 7.65 11.69 15.22
N GLY A 86 8.03 10.86 14.26
CA GLY A 86 8.26 9.43 14.45
C GLY A 86 7.00 8.63 14.73
N LYS A 87 5.83 9.18 14.41
CA LYS A 87 4.56 8.53 14.69
C LYS A 87 4.08 7.71 13.50
N THR A 88 3.88 6.44 13.72
CA THR A 88 3.39 5.44 12.77
C THR A 88 1.94 5.07 13.07
N LEU A 89 1.28 4.36 12.17
CA LEU A 89 -0.07 3.82 12.41
C LEU A 89 -0.12 2.98 13.69
N SER A 90 0.91 2.16 13.93
CA SER A 90 1.01 1.34 15.14
C SER A 90 1.05 2.20 16.41
N THR A 91 1.83 3.28 16.42
CA THR A 91 1.90 4.17 17.60
C THR A 91 0.61 4.93 17.85
N ILE A 92 -0.08 5.34 16.77
CA ILE A 92 -1.36 6.04 16.84
C ILE A 92 -2.46 5.15 17.45
N CYS A 93 -2.48 3.88 17.09
CA CYS A 93 -3.46 2.91 17.59
C CYS A 93 -3.29 2.53 19.07
N ASN A 94 -2.18 2.89 19.70
CA ASN A 94 -1.92 2.57 21.10
C ASN A 94 -2.68 3.48 22.08
N ASN A 95 -3.35 4.52 21.62
CA ASN A 95 -4.07 5.47 22.48
C ASN A 95 -5.46 5.80 21.94
N ASP A 96 -6.47 5.14 22.46
CA ASP A 96 -7.87 5.31 22.04
C ASP A 96 -8.36 6.75 22.18
N LYS A 97 -7.88 7.49 23.20
CA LYS A 97 -8.35 8.85 23.47
C LYS A 97 -7.85 9.88 22.45
N THR A 98 -6.68 9.67 21.88
CA THR A 98 -6.08 10.60 20.91
C THR A 98 -6.13 10.08 19.48
N PHE A 99 -6.56 8.83 19.27
CA PHE A 99 -6.56 8.15 17.98
C PHE A 99 -7.14 9.01 16.84
N GLU A 100 -8.34 9.57 17.01
CA GLU A 100 -8.99 10.36 15.96
C GLU A 100 -8.20 11.62 15.59
N GLN A 101 -7.61 12.28 16.57
CA GLN A 101 -6.78 13.46 16.33
C GLN A 101 -5.46 13.09 15.69
N ASP A 102 -4.78 12.08 16.24
CA ASP A 102 -3.49 11.60 15.74
C ASP A 102 -3.62 11.06 14.32
N PHE A 103 -4.69 10.31 14.03
CA PHE A 103 -4.92 9.79 12.68
C PHE A 103 -5.21 10.89 11.65
N ARG A 104 -5.95 11.95 12.04
CA ARG A 104 -6.12 13.13 11.18
C ARG A 104 -4.79 13.82 10.90
N SER A 105 -3.96 14.01 11.92
CA SER A 105 -2.63 14.61 11.76
C SER A 105 -1.72 13.74 10.89
N TYR A 106 -1.81 12.42 11.03
CA TYR A 106 -1.11 11.46 10.19
C TYR A 106 -1.50 11.61 8.71
N LEU A 107 -2.79 11.66 8.40
CA LEU A 107 -3.27 11.85 7.03
C LEU A 107 -2.90 13.24 6.48
N ALA A 108 -3.03 14.29 7.29
CA ALA A 108 -2.67 15.63 6.91
C ALA A 108 -1.16 15.83 6.70
N GLY A 109 -0.33 14.98 7.29
CA GLY A 109 1.13 15.04 7.19
C GLY A 109 1.69 14.64 5.83
N PHE A 110 0.92 13.95 4.97
CA PHE A 110 1.37 13.60 3.63
C PHE A 110 1.57 14.84 2.74
N ASP A 111 2.57 14.78 1.86
CA ASP A 111 2.77 15.80 0.82
C ASP A 111 1.61 15.82 -0.20
N GLY A 112 1.57 16.88 -1.02
CA GLY A 112 0.46 17.09 -1.95
C GLY A 112 0.30 15.96 -2.97
N THR A 113 1.40 15.40 -3.45
CA THR A 113 1.40 14.32 -4.44
C THR A 113 0.81 13.03 -3.85
N LEU A 114 1.25 12.66 -2.64
CA LEU A 114 0.72 11.48 -1.96
C LEU A 114 -0.72 11.67 -1.50
N LYS A 115 -1.11 12.87 -1.06
CA LYS A 115 -2.52 13.18 -0.77
C LYS A 115 -3.40 13.00 -1.98
N GLU A 116 -2.93 13.46 -3.13
CA GLU A 116 -3.64 13.29 -4.40
C GLU A 116 -3.80 11.81 -4.75
N LEU A 117 -2.73 11.03 -4.69
CA LEU A 117 -2.73 9.60 -4.99
C LEU A 117 -3.65 8.82 -4.04
N LEU A 118 -3.57 9.09 -2.74
CA LEU A 118 -4.37 8.42 -1.72
C LEU A 118 -5.83 8.88 -1.68
N GLY A 119 -6.18 9.98 -2.33
CA GLY A 119 -7.52 10.56 -2.27
C GLY A 119 -7.83 11.21 -0.92
N ILE A 120 -6.85 11.93 -0.35
CA ILE A 120 -6.98 12.71 0.89
C ILE A 120 -7.29 14.16 0.53
N GLU A 121 -8.22 14.81 1.26
CA GLU A 121 -8.63 16.22 1.07
C GLU A 121 -9.23 16.52 -0.32
N ARG A 122 -9.77 15.50 -1.00
CA ARG A 122 -10.46 15.68 -2.28
C ARG A 122 -11.97 15.47 -2.12
N GLY A 123 -12.73 16.44 -2.59
CA GLY A 123 -14.18 16.36 -2.73
C GLY A 123 -14.66 15.80 -4.08
N THR A 124 -13.83 15.07 -4.84
CA THR A 124 -14.17 14.63 -6.20
C THR A 124 -14.12 13.12 -6.35
N ASP A 125 -15.14 12.61 -7.01
CA ASP A 125 -15.35 11.23 -7.46
C ASP A 125 -14.48 10.92 -8.70
N ASP A 126 -13.16 11.12 -8.59
CA ASP A 126 -12.23 10.81 -9.67
C ASP A 126 -11.75 9.35 -9.51
N SER A 127 -12.31 8.45 -10.32
CA SER A 127 -12.03 7.01 -10.28
C SER A 127 -10.58 6.62 -10.61
N LYS A 128 -9.71 7.58 -10.92
CA LYS A 128 -8.29 7.34 -11.20
C LYS A 128 -7.42 7.20 -9.96
N TYR A 129 -7.92 7.60 -8.80
CA TYR A 129 -7.16 7.64 -7.56
C TYR A 129 -7.85 6.83 -6.47
N LEU A 130 -7.07 6.49 -5.44
CA LEU A 130 -7.63 5.88 -4.24
C LEU A 130 -8.56 6.87 -3.53
N ASN A 131 -9.58 6.37 -2.83
CA ASN A 131 -10.55 7.19 -2.09
C ASN A 131 -10.43 6.94 -0.58
N LEU A 132 -9.26 7.25 -0.02
CA LEU A 132 -8.99 6.99 1.40
C LEU A 132 -9.94 7.77 2.31
N ASP A 133 -10.18 9.04 2.04
CA ASP A 133 -11.09 9.87 2.86
C ASP A 133 -12.52 9.33 2.88
N GLY A 134 -13.03 8.90 1.73
CA GLY A 134 -14.34 8.28 1.63
C GLY A 134 -14.43 6.99 2.45
N MET A 135 -13.42 6.12 2.34
CA MET A 135 -13.38 4.86 3.09
C MET A 135 -13.23 5.11 4.60
N VAL A 136 -12.40 6.05 5.00
CA VAL A 136 -12.24 6.46 6.41
C VAL A 136 -13.57 6.98 6.98
N ALA A 137 -14.28 7.83 6.22
CA ALA A 137 -15.57 8.35 6.64
C ALA A 137 -16.62 7.25 6.84
N GLU A 138 -16.66 6.28 5.93
CA GLU A 138 -17.58 5.13 6.02
C GLU A 138 -17.24 4.20 7.19
N LEU A 139 -15.97 3.85 7.37
CA LEU A 139 -15.51 3.01 8.49
C LEU A 139 -15.77 3.69 9.84
N ARG A 140 -15.59 5.01 9.92
CA ARG A 140 -15.95 5.82 11.10
C ARG A 140 -17.45 5.76 11.38
N LYS A 141 -18.30 5.95 10.36
CA LYS A 141 -19.75 5.86 10.49
C LYS A 141 -20.21 4.46 10.98
N LYS A 142 -19.48 3.42 10.58
CA LYS A 142 -19.74 2.04 11.04
C LYS A 142 -19.16 1.74 12.42
N GLY A 143 -18.35 2.63 13.00
CA GLY A 143 -17.74 2.48 14.31
C GLY A 143 -16.58 1.49 14.39
N ILE A 144 -15.99 1.13 13.24
CA ILE A 144 -14.90 0.14 13.15
C ILE A 144 -13.56 0.72 12.70
N LEU A 145 -13.48 2.05 12.49
CA LEU A 145 -12.28 2.68 11.92
C LEU A 145 -11.01 2.35 12.71
N MET A 146 -11.02 2.60 14.02
CA MET A 146 -9.84 2.35 14.86
C MET A 146 -9.43 0.87 14.84
N GLN A 147 -10.40 -0.03 14.99
CA GLN A 147 -10.14 -1.46 14.96
C GLN A 147 -9.58 -1.91 13.61
N TYR A 148 -10.09 -1.36 12.52
CA TYR A 148 -9.64 -1.66 11.17
C TYR A 148 -8.19 -1.18 10.94
N ILE A 149 -7.86 0.05 11.35
CA ILE A 149 -6.50 0.58 11.27
C ILE A 149 -5.54 -0.18 12.17
N THR A 150 -5.98 -0.59 13.37
CA THR A 150 -5.17 -1.41 14.27
C THR A 150 -4.77 -2.74 13.61
N GLN A 151 -5.67 -3.38 12.88
CA GLN A 151 -5.34 -4.60 12.13
C GLN A 151 -4.29 -4.34 11.04
N TRP A 152 -4.48 -3.30 10.23
CA TRP A 152 -3.51 -2.92 9.20
C TRP A 152 -2.15 -2.57 9.78
N SER A 153 -2.11 -1.92 10.94
CA SER A 153 -0.86 -1.51 11.59
C SER A 153 0.01 -2.66 12.10
N GLN A 154 -0.52 -3.90 12.14
CA GLN A 154 0.24 -5.10 12.47
C GLN A 154 1.04 -5.65 11.29
N ILE A 155 0.76 -5.17 10.08
CA ILE A 155 1.43 -5.59 8.85
C ILE A 155 2.62 -4.68 8.60
N ASP A 156 3.83 -5.19 8.77
CA ASP A 156 5.07 -4.44 8.58
C ASP A 156 5.74 -4.83 7.25
N LEU A 157 5.63 -3.95 6.26
CA LEU A 157 6.23 -4.13 4.93
C LEU A 157 7.60 -3.46 4.79
N SER A 158 8.16 -2.86 5.84
CA SER A 158 9.41 -2.09 5.77
C SER A 158 10.63 -2.92 5.36
N HIS A 159 10.61 -4.24 5.56
CA HIS A 159 11.73 -5.13 5.28
C HIS A 159 11.66 -5.84 3.92
N TYR A 160 10.65 -5.54 3.10
CA TYR A 160 10.41 -6.19 1.82
C TYR A 160 10.70 -5.25 0.66
N ASN A 161 11.24 -5.81 -0.42
CA ASN A 161 11.46 -5.07 -1.65
C ASN A 161 10.16 -4.94 -2.48
N ASN A 162 10.20 -4.09 -3.52
CA ASN A 162 9.03 -3.83 -4.35
C ASN A 162 8.47 -5.09 -5.03
N SER A 163 9.33 -6.01 -5.47
CA SER A 163 8.90 -7.25 -6.12
C SER A 163 8.13 -8.17 -5.17
N GLU A 164 8.60 -8.30 -3.92
CA GLU A 164 7.89 -9.08 -2.90
C GLU A 164 6.54 -8.47 -2.57
N ILE A 165 6.48 -7.13 -2.42
CA ILE A 165 5.21 -6.42 -2.16
C ILE A 165 4.24 -6.59 -3.32
N THR A 166 4.71 -6.50 -4.57
CA THR A 166 3.89 -6.74 -5.77
C THR A 166 3.35 -8.17 -5.78
N THR A 167 4.17 -9.17 -5.44
CA THR A 167 3.74 -10.56 -5.34
C THR A 167 2.59 -10.72 -4.33
N LEU A 168 2.69 -10.08 -3.17
CA LEU A 168 1.62 -10.10 -2.17
C LEU A 168 0.35 -9.43 -2.69
N GLU A 169 0.47 -8.26 -3.34
CA GLU A 169 -0.65 -7.52 -3.92
C GLU A 169 -1.39 -8.36 -4.97
N GLU A 170 -0.67 -8.99 -5.89
CA GLU A 170 -1.25 -9.85 -6.92
C GLU A 170 -1.97 -11.05 -6.30
N HIS A 171 -1.37 -11.67 -5.30
CA HIS A 171 -1.96 -12.81 -4.60
C HIS A 171 -3.30 -12.44 -3.93
N ILE A 172 -3.35 -11.27 -3.30
CA ILE A 172 -4.58 -10.72 -2.69
C ILE A 172 -5.63 -10.43 -3.76
N LYS A 173 -5.26 -9.80 -4.87
CA LYS A 173 -6.17 -9.49 -5.98
C LYS A 173 -6.78 -10.76 -6.59
N ARG A 174 -5.96 -11.80 -6.82
CA ARG A 174 -6.46 -13.10 -7.30
C ARG A 174 -7.52 -13.68 -6.37
N LYS A 175 -7.24 -13.65 -5.08
CA LYS A 175 -8.19 -14.19 -4.08
C LYS A 175 -9.48 -13.37 -3.99
N TRP A 176 -9.43 -12.05 -4.18
CA TRP A 176 -10.64 -11.24 -4.29
C TRP A 176 -11.47 -11.63 -5.53
N ALA A 177 -10.84 -11.84 -6.67
CA ALA A 177 -11.52 -12.27 -7.88
C ALA A 177 -12.22 -13.63 -7.68
N ASP A 178 -11.58 -14.57 -6.98
CA ASP A 178 -12.16 -15.88 -6.68
C ASP A 178 -13.38 -15.81 -5.75
N ILE A 179 -13.38 -14.88 -4.81
CA ILE A 179 -14.45 -14.74 -3.80
C ILE A 179 -15.62 -13.91 -4.35
N SER A 180 -15.39 -12.98 -5.25
CA SER A 180 -16.40 -12.10 -5.79
C SER A 180 -17.16 -12.76 -6.93
N ALA A 181 -18.40 -13.17 -6.67
CA ALA A 181 -19.29 -13.69 -7.71
C ALA A 181 -19.66 -12.62 -8.78
N GLU A 182 -19.49 -11.35 -8.47
CA GLU A 182 -19.72 -10.23 -9.39
C GLU A 182 -18.57 -10.05 -10.39
N THR A 183 -17.37 -10.52 -10.03
CA THR A 183 -16.16 -10.52 -10.88
C THR A 183 -15.92 -11.88 -11.57
N ALA A 184 -16.89 -12.78 -11.56
CA ALA A 184 -16.80 -14.12 -12.14
C ALA A 184 -16.46 -14.15 -13.66
N GLY A 185 -16.41 -12.99 -14.33
CA GLY A 185 -15.92 -12.83 -15.69
C GLY A 185 -14.45 -12.35 -15.80
N GLU A 186 -13.86 -11.90 -14.70
CA GLU A 186 -12.46 -11.48 -14.64
C GLU A 186 -11.59 -12.65 -14.22
N GLN A 187 -11.26 -13.53 -15.16
CA GLN A 187 -10.34 -14.63 -14.90
C GLN A 187 -8.91 -14.16 -15.14
N TYR A 188 -8.07 -14.29 -14.11
CA TYR A 188 -6.64 -14.10 -14.27
C TYR A 188 -6.04 -15.24 -15.09
N THR A 189 -5.10 -14.89 -15.97
CA THR A 189 -4.34 -15.90 -16.71
C THR A 189 -3.52 -16.73 -15.71
N PRO A 190 -3.55 -18.06 -15.78
CA PRO A 190 -2.73 -18.91 -14.92
C PRO A 190 -1.24 -18.58 -15.03
N GLU A 191 -0.52 -18.63 -13.90
CA GLU A 191 0.88 -18.21 -13.80
C GLU A 191 1.82 -19.03 -14.68
N ASP A 192 1.56 -20.33 -14.85
CA ASP A 192 2.29 -21.22 -15.74
C ASP A 192 2.15 -20.79 -17.22
N ILE A 193 0.97 -20.29 -17.61
CA ILE A 193 0.74 -19.73 -18.95
C ILE A 193 1.45 -18.40 -19.13
N ILE A 194 1.44 -17.52 -18.11
CA ILE A 194 2.17 -16.23 -18.13
C ILE A 194 3.66 -16.49 -18.30
N SER A 195 4.22 -17.38 -17.48
CA SER A 195 5.64 -17.78 -17.55
C SER A 195 6.01 -18.34 -18.92
N LEU A 196 5.18 -19.20 -19.48
CA LEU A 196 5.40 -19.76 -20.81
C LEU A 196 5.41 -18.68 -21.90
N ILE A 197 4.44 -17.75 -21.85
CA ILE A 197 4.38 -16.63 -22.81
C ILE A 197 5.61 -15.75 -22.67
N ALA A 198 6.01 -15.41 -21.45
CA ALA A 198 7.18 -14.58 -21.19
C ALA A 198 8.47 -15.23 -21.72
N GLU A 199 8.67 -16.53 -21.52
CA GLU A 199 9.81 -17.27 -22.07
C GLU A 199 9.82 -17.31 -23.61
N ILE A 200 8.64 -17.52 -24.22
CA ILE A 200 8.53 -17.51 -25.69
C ILE A 200 8.86 -16.13 -26.25
N VAL A 201 8.36 -15.07 -25.63
CA VAL A 201 8.65 -13.67 -26.04
C VAL A 201 10.13 -13.37 -25.86
N ALA A 202 10.70 -13.68 -24.69
CA ALA A 202 12.11 -13.45 -24.39
C ALA A 202 13.04 -14.20 -25.39
N ALA A 203 12.70 -15.44 -25.76
CA ALA A 203 13.46 -16.22 -26.75
C ALA A 203 13.42 -15.64 -28.18
N LYS A 204 12.52 -14.69 -28.45
CA LYS A 204 12.41 -14.01 -29.77
C LYS A 204 13.04 -12.62 -29.78
N ILE A 205 13.37 -12.06 -28.63
CA ILE A 205 14.01 -10.76 -28.52
C ILE A 205 15.52 -10.95 -28.60
N ASP A 206 16.19 -10.27 -29.54
CA ASP A 206 17.64 -10.23 -29.60
C ASP A 206 18.17 -9.05 -28.75
N ILE A 207 18.39 -9.32 -27.47
CA ILE A 207 18.90 -8.35 -26.50
C ILE A 207 20.29 -7.81 -26.89
N SER A 208 21.02 -8.48 -27.78
CA SER A 208 22.37 -8.05 -28.21
C SER A 208 22.33 -6.90 -29.25
N THR A 209 21.19 -6.69 -29.88
CA THR A 209 21.02 -5.71 -30.99
C THR A 209 20.03 -4.59 -30.66
N ASP A 210 19.17 -4.79 -29.67
CA ASP A 210 18.10 -3.85 -29.35
C ASP A 210 18.39 -3.13 -28.02
N ASP A 211 18.69 -1.83 -28.07
CA ASP A 211 18.85 -0.98 -26.87
C ASP A 211 17.52 -0.74 -26.14
N PHE A 212 16.39 -0.95 -26.82
CA PHE A 212 15.06 -0.72 -26.28
C PHE A 212 14.01 -1.60 -26.97
N VAL A 213 13.22 -2.33 -26.17
CA VAL A 213 12.16 -3.21 -26.67
C VAL A 213 10.79 -2.70 -26.25
N HIS A 214 9.92 -2.46 -27.24
CA HIS A 214 8.51 -2.15 -26.99
C HIS A 214 7.67 -3.42 -26.99
N ILE A 215 6.94 -3.65 -25.88
CA ILE A 215 5.97 -4.74 -25.78
C ILE A 215 4.58 -4.11 -25.70
N TYR A 216 3.66 -4.57 -26.53
CA TYR A 216 2.27 -4.16 -26.52
C TYR A 216 1.38 -5.38 -26.33
N ASP A 217 0.66 -5.42 -25.22
CA ASP A 217 -0.39 -6.41 -24.95
C ASP A 217 -1.76 -5.74 -25.06
N PRO A 218 -2.54 -6.03 -26.11
CA PRO A 218 -3.88 -5.46 -26.28
C PRO A 218 -4.92 -6.01 -25.29
N THR A 219 -4.57 -7.02 -24.52
CA THR A 219 -5.46 -7.76 -23.61
C THR A 219 -4.89 -7.87 -22.20
N CYS A 220 -4.07 -6.90 -21.80
CA CYS A 220 -3.23 -6.97 -20.59
C CYS A 220 -4.00 -7.25 -19.27
N GLY A 221 -5.30 -7.06 -19.23
CA GLY A 221 -6.10 -7.30 -18.02
C GLY A 221 -5.52 -6.58 -16.80
N GLY A 222 -5.05 -7.35 -15.82
CA GLY A 222 -4.36 -6.83 -14.64
C GLY A 222 -2.89 -6.47 -14.84
N ALA A 223 -2.37 -6.54 -16.07
CA ALA A 223 -0.97 -6.30 -16.44
C ALA A 223 0.03 -7.26 -15.76
N ASN A 224 -0.31 -8.54 -15.69
CA ASN A 224 0.54 -9.60 -15.15
C ASN A 224 1.60 -10.04 -16.14
#